data_09199d24c1201298204a33941fbd77dd
#
_entry.id   09199d24c1201298204a33941fbd77dd
#
_cell.length_a   1.000
_cell.length_b   1.000
_cell.length_c   1.000
_cell.angle_alpha   90.00
_cell.angle_beta   90.00
_cell.angle_gamma   90.00
#
_symmetry.space_group_name_H-M   'P 1'
#
loop_
_entity.id
_entity.type
_entity.pdbx_description
1 polymer ?
#
loop_
_entity_poly.entity_id
_entity_poly.type
_entity_poly.pdbx_seq_one_letter_code
_entity_poly.pdbx_strand_id
1 'polypeptide(L)'
;MTDSVRRTTSMVAARGLTKTFRRKKEVVEAVKEVDLDVADGELVAFLGPNGAGKSTTLRMLTSLLRPTSGTATVAGYDVVRDPAEVRARIGYIGQGNAGGYSYRVGDELMNQGRFYSVPADVARKRAADLLEALELSGMEKRTVLSMSGGQRRRLDVAMGLMNHPRLLFLDEPTTGLDPHARANLWEHITRLRVENKMTMLLTTHYLDEADSMAERIVLIDHGTVIADATPTQLKREFADDVVTLGLATGVDTAAVVLEKARSVLPGDVSRVEDQVDADGSVRLVLATNHGPDLVPPVLRALEAVGVTVGSADVKQASLDDVFLNLTGRSLREEAA
;
A
#
# COMPACT_ATOMS: atom_id res chain seq x y z
N MET A 1 26.88 28.54 12.05
CA MET A 1 25.87 27.67 12.67
C MET A 1 25.67 26.52 11.68
N THR A 2 26.30 25.43 11.97
CA THR A 2 26.34 24.23 11.11
C THR A 2 25.04 23.47 11.27
N ASP A 3 24.28 23.46 10.18
CA ASP A 3 23.08 22.66 10.03
C ASP A 3 23.48 21.18 10.03
N SER A 4 23.29 20.51 11.17
CA SER A 4 23.53 19.08 11.29
C SER A 4 22.37 18.37 10.57
N VAL A 5 22.53 18.10 9.27
CA VAL A 5 21.74 17.11 8.54
C VAL A 5 21.77 15.83 9.35
N ARG A 6 20.69 15.53 10.08
CA ARG A 6 20.45 14.20 10.64
C ARG A 6 20.53 13.24 9.46
N ARG A 7 21.63 12.50 9.35
CA ARG A 7 21.70 11.30 8.51
C ARG A 7 20.64 10.33 9.07
N THR A 8 19.47 10.35 8.51
CA THR A 8 18.47 9.28 8.73
C THR A 8 19.14 8.00 8.27
N THR A 9 19.46 7.13 9.20
CA THR A 9 20.05 5.83 8.90
C THR A 9 19.03 5.06 8.09
N SER A 10 19.34 4.80 6.82
CA SER A 10 18.47 4.01 5.94
C SER A 10 18.36 2.60 6.50
N MET A 11 17.12 2.16 6.78
CA MET A 11 16.84 0.79 7.24
C MET A 11 16.94 -0.20 6.07
N VAL A 12 16.56 0.24 4.86
CA VAL A 12 16.73 -0.50 3.60
C VAL A 12 17.33 0.45 2.58
N ALA A 13 18.38 0.04 1.90
CA ALA A 13 18.93 0.74 0.73
C ALA A 13 19.20 -0.27 -0.39
N ALA A 14 18.62 -0.06 -1.56
CA ALA A 14 18.84 -0.86 -2.75
C ALA A 14 19.23 0.04 -3.93
N ARG A 15 20.14 -0.45 -4.80
CA ARG A 15 20.63 0.27 -5.97
C ARG A 15 20.75 -0.66 -7.17
N GLY A 16 20.06 -0.31 -8.25
CA GLY A 16 20.06 -1.05 -9.50
C GLY A 16 19.67 -2.52 -9.33
N LEU A 17 18.74 -2.81 -8.40
CA LEU A 17 18.42 -4.18 -8.03
C LEU A 17 17.66 -4.87 -9.17
N THR A 18 18.17 -6.00 -9.67
CA THR A 18 17.55 -6.75 -10.76
C THR A 18 17.30 -8.20 -10.41
N LYS A 19 16.27 -8.77 -11.05
CA LYS A 19 16.06 -10.23 -11.01
C LYS A 19 15.56 -10.76 -12.33
N THR A 20 16.36 -11.63 -12.92
CA THR A 20 16.02 -12.37 -14.13
C THR A 20 15.90 -13.85 -13.78
N PHE A 21 14.78 -14.47 -14.15
CA PHE A 21 14.57 -15.90 -14.09
C PHE A 21 14.75 -16.52 -15.47
N ARG A 22 15.46 -17.64 -15.54
CA ARG A 22 15.62 -18.42 -16.77
C ARG A 22 14.95 -19.78 -16.61
N ARG A 23 13.95 -20.04 -17.43
CA ARG A 23 13.24 -21.33 -17.44
C ARG A 23 13.24 -21.89 -18.86
N LYS A 24 14.07 -22.89 -19.10
CA LYS A 24 14.29 -23.48 -20.44
C LYS A 24 14.69 -22.40 -21.46
N LYS A 25 13.79 -22.04 -22.40
CA LYS A 25 14.02 -21.02 -23.45
C LYS A 25 13.44 -19.64 -23.08
N GLU A 26 12.72 -19.55 -21.99
CA GLU A 26 12.06 -18.33 -21.56
C GLU A 26 12.95 -17.57 -20.56
N VAL A 27 13.08 -16.25 -20.76
CA VAL A 27 13.79 -15.33 -19.88
C VAL A 27 12.76 -14.32 -19.38
N VAL A 28 12.55 -14.27 -18.06
CA VAL A 28 11.61 -13.35 -17.43
C VAL A 28 12.41 -12.39 -16.56
N GLU A 29 12.40 -11.11 -16.92
CA GLU A 29 12.95 -10.03 -16.12
C GLU A 29 11.88 -9.56 -15.11
N ALA A 30 11.89 -10.17 -13.94
CA ALA A 30 10.88 -9.93 -12.91
C ALA A 30 11.11 -8.62 -12.13
N VAL A 31 12.36 -8.14 -12.06
CA VAL A 31 12.73 -6.85 -11.45
C VAL A 31 13.81 -6.21 -12.29
N LYS A 32 13.64 -4.92 -12.59
CA LYS A 32 14.49 -4.13 -13.51
C LYS A 32 14.97 -2.86 -12.82
N GLU A 33 16.22 -2.86 -12.39
CA GLU A 33 16.93 -1.68 -11.85
C GLU A 33 16.18 -0.90 -10.77
N VAL A 34 15.65 -1.64 -9.77
CA VAL A 34 14.94 -1.00 -8.66
C VAL A 34 15.92 -0.32 -7.71
N ASP A 35 15.74 0.97 -7.52
CA ASP A 35 16.34 1.78 -6.46
C ASP A 35 15.31 2.00 -5.35
N LEU A 36 15.74 1.90 -4.10
CA LEU A 36 14.87 2.06 -2.94
C LEU A 36 15.67 2.52 -1.73
N ASP A 37 15.17 3.50 -1.01
CA ASP A 37 15.60 3.84 0.35
C ASP A 37 14.40 3.81 1.28
N VAL A 38 14.52 3.15 2.44
CA VAL A 38 13.49 3.16 3.49
C VAL A 38 14.12 3.66 4.78
N ALA A 39 13.55 4.70 5.35
CA ALA A 39 14.02 5.28 6.61
C ALA A 39 13.63 4.40 7.82
N ASP A 40 14.35 4.57 8.93
CA ASP A 40 13.98 3.91 10.19
C ASP A 40 12.62 4.41 10.70
N GLY A 41 11.71 3.48 11.01
CA GLY A 41 10.34 3.76 11.46
C GLY A 41 9.32 4.00 10.35
N GLU A 42 9.73 4.09 9.07
CA GLU A 42 8.86 4.34 7.94
C GLU A 42 7.97 3.12 7.60
N LEU A 43 6.74 3.38 7.13
CA LEU A 43 5.85 2.36 6.54
C LEU A 43 5.73 2.59 5.04
N VAL A 44 6.33 1.69 4.27
CA VAL A 44 6.33 1.74 2.79
C VAL A 44 5.51 0.60 2.22
N ALA A 45 4.62 0.89 1.29
CA ALA A 45 3.86 -0.10 0.54
C ALA A 45 4.37 -0.23 -0.91
N PHE A 46 4.69 -1.44 -1.34
CA PHE A 46 4.80 -1.78 -2.75
C PHE A 46 3.41 -2.09 -3.31
N LEU A 47 2.92 -1.25 -4.19
CA LEU A 47 1.62 -1.36 -4.84
C LEU A 47 1.80 -1.68 -6.32
N GLY A 48 0.98 -2.56 -6.86
CA GLY A 48 0.99 -2.91 -8.28
C GLY A 48 0.29 -4.24 -8.55
N PRO A 49 0.07 -4.60 -9.82
CA PRO A 49 -0.65 -5.81 -10.20
C PRO A 49 0.11 -7.09 -9.85
N ASN A 50 -0.58 -8.22 -10.01
CA ASN A 50 0.03 -9.53 -9.88
C ASN A 50 1.12 -9.70 -10.95
N GLY A 51 2.28 -10.23 -10.55
CA GLY A 51 3.43 -10.36 -11.46
C GLY A 51 4.27 -9.11 -11.67
N ALA A 52 3.92 -7.95 -11.08
CA ALA A 52 4.68 -6.70 -11.22
C ALA A 52 6.10 -6.73 -10.62
N GLY A 53 6.45 -7.75 -9.83
CA GLY A 53 7.78 -7.88 -9.22
C GLY A 53 7.83 -7.60 -7.71
N LYS A 54 6.72 -7.22 -7.07
CA LYS A 54 6.62 -6.88 -5.63
C LYS A 54 7.24 -7.92 -4.71
N SER A 55 6.67 -9.14 -4.70
CA SER A 55 7.16 -10.25 -3.85
C SER A 55 8.58 -10.68 -4.22
N THR A 56 8.96 -10.56 -5.49
CA THR A 56 10.33 -10.85 -5.94
C THR A 56 11.32 -9.86 -5.32
N THR A 57 11.00 -8.57 -5.32
CA THR A 57 11.80 -7.52 -4.68
C THR A 57 11.89 -7.75 -3.17
N LEU A 58 10.76 -8.03 -2.51
CA LEU A 58 10.74 -8.36 -1.08
C LEU A 58 11.67 -9.54 -0.74
N ARG A 59 11.60 -10.62 -1.53
CA ARG A 59 12.44 -11.81 -1.31
C ARG A 59 13.92 -11.55 -1.53
N MET A 60 14.28 -10.61 -2.40
CA MET A 60 15.68 -10.18 -2.54
C MET A 60 16.13 -9.39 -1.33
N LEU A 61 15.33 -8.43 -0.85
CA LEU A 61 15.63 -7.64 0.35
C LEU A 61 15.71 -8.49 1.63
N THR A 62 14.89 -9.52 1.74
CA THR A 62 14.92 -10.47 2.87
C THR A 62 15.99 -11.55 2.75
N SER A 63 16.86 -11.47 1.75
CA SER A 63 17.90 -12.47 1.43
C SER A 63 17.38 -13.88 1.13
N LEU A 64 16.08 -14.05 0.88
CA LEU A 64 15.47 -15.33 0.47
C LEU A 64 15.72 -15.62 -1.02
N LEU A 65 16.03 -14.60 -1.79
CA LEU A 65 16.33 -14.69 -3.21
C LEU A 65 17.56 -13.84 -3.56
N ARG A 66 18.55 -14.45 -4.19
CA ARG A 66 19.73 -13.70 -4.62
C ARG A 66 19.39 -12.82 -5.82
N PRO A 67 19.75 -11.53 -5.81
CA PRO A 67 19.66 -10.65 -6.99
C PRO A 67 20.47 -11.20 -8.18
N THR A 68 20.07 -10.85 -9.39
CA THR A 68 20.87 -11.08 -10.60
C THR A 68 21.99 -10.05 -10.69
N SER A 69 21.69 -8.78 -10.41
CA SER A 69 22.65 -7.67 -10.29
C SER A 69 22.12 -6.61 -9.34
N GLY A 70 22.91 -5.56 -9.13
CA GLY A 70 22.64 -4.52 -8.14
C GLY A 70 23.06 -4.91 -6.73
N THR A 71 22.83 -4.02 -5.79
CA THR A 71 23.19 -4.18 -4.37
C THR A 71 22.03 -3.80 -3.47
N ALA A 72 21.94 -4.44 -2.31
CA ALA A 72 21.01 -4.01 -1.27
C ALA A 72 21.61 -4.23 0.12
N THR A 73 21.34 -3.28 1.02
CA THR A 73 21.62 -3.39 2.44
C THR A 73 20.32 -3.31 3.22
N VAL A 74 20.17 -4.17 4.22
CA VAL A 74 18.98 -4.24 5.08
C VAL A 74 19.44 -4.33 6.52
N ALA A 75 18.92 -3.44 7.37
CA ALA A 75 19.34 -3.31 8.77
C ALA A 75 20.88 -3.18 8.92
N GLY A 76 21.54 -2.55 7.94
CA GLY A 76 22.98 -2.32 7.91
C GLY A 76 23.83 -3.46 7.33
N TYR A 77 23.21 -4.55 6.83
CA TYR A 77 23.91 -5.73 6.31
C TYR A 77 23.59 -5.96 4.82
N ASP A 78 24.61 -6.40 4.06
CA ASP A 78 24.46 -6.75 2.64
C ASP A 78 23.65 -8.04 2.48
N VAL A 79 22.59 -8.00 1.65
CA VAL A 79 21.67 -9.13 1.48
C VAL A 79 22.30 -10.38 0.84
N VAL A 80 23.46 -10.23 0.18
CA VAL A 80 24.18 -11.31 -0.51
C VAL A 80 25.37 -11.80 0.31
N ARG A 81 26.10 -10.89 0.98
CA ARG A 81 27.30 -11.22 1.76
C ARG A 81 26.96 -11.68 3.16
N ASP A 82 25.96 -11.06 3.78
CA ASP A 82 25.61 -11.25 5.19
C ASP A 82 24.15 -11.74 5.38
N PRO A 83 23.68 -12.75 4.62
CA PRO A 83 22.27 -13.12 4.60
C PRO A 83 21.74 -13.63 5.94
N ALA A 84 22.61 -14.23 6.77
CA ALA A 84 22.25 -14.69 8.12
C ALA A 84 22.00 -13.51 9.06
N GLU A 85 22.83 -12.46 8.97
CA GLU A 85 22.71 -11.24 9.77
C GLU A 85 21.45 -10.45 9.41
N VAL A 86 21.12 -10.38 8.10
CA VAL A 86 19.86 -9.79 7.63
C VAL A 86 18.67 -10.54 8.26
N ARG A 87 18.59 -11.86 8.06
CA ARG A 87 17.47 -12.67 8.56
C ARG A 87 17.30 -12.64 10.08
N ALA A 88 18.40 -12.53 10.83
CA ALA A 88 18.34 -12.42 12.29
C ALA A 88 17.70 -11.13 12.79
N ARG A 89 17.66 -10.06 11.96
CA ARG A 89 17.20 -8.70 12.34
C ARG A 89 15.86 -8.30 11.77
N ILE A 90 15.32 -9.11 10.88
CA ILE A 90 14.03 -8.84 10.23
C ILE A 90 12.97 -9.84 10.68
N GLY A 91 11.71 -9.42 10.62
CA GLY A 91 10.55 -10.30 10.54
C GLY A 91 10.10 -10.43 9.08
N TYR A 92 9.66 -11.61 8.68
CA TYR A 92 9.09 -11.82 7.35
C TYR A 92 7.83 -12.67 7.44
N ILE A 93 6.75 -12.15 6.89
CA ILE A 93 5.45 -12.81 6.80
C ILE A 93 5.13 -12.96 5.32
N GLY A 94 5.20 -14.21 4.83
CA GLY A 94 4.94 -14.55 3.43
C GLY A 94 3.43 -14.61 3.10
N GLN A 95 3.10 -14.87 1.83
CA GLN A 95 1.72 -15.01 1.35
C GLN A 95 0.99 -16.23 1.90
N GLY A 96 1.71 -17.30 2.20
CA GLY A 96 1.15 -18.54 2.76
C GLY A 96 1.13 -18.56 4.30
N ASN A 97 0.43 -19.52 4.87
CA ASN A 97 0.49 -19.78 6.30
C ASN A 97 1.84 -20.39 6.67
N ALA A 98 2.51 -19.83 7.68
CA ALA A 98 3.84 -20.25 8.11
C ALA A 98 3.81 -21.42 9.11
N GLY A 99 2.72 -21.57 9.89
CA GLY A 99 2.58 -22.60 10.92
C GLY A 99 2.32 -24.00 10.36
N GLY A 100 2.91 -25.02 10.99
CA GLY A 100 2.62 -26.42 10.70
C GLY A 100 1.23 -26.80 11.21
N TYR A 101 0.36 -27.28 10.33
CA TYR A 101 -1.04 -27.55 10.66
C TYR A 101 -1.28 -28.46 11.86
N SER A 102 -0.38 -29.41 12.10
CA SER A 102 -0.49 -30.39 13.19
C SER A 102 0.11 -29.93 14.51
N TYR A 103 0.84 -28.82 14.52
CA TYR A 103 1.47 -28.32 15.74
C TYR A 103 0.52 -27.42 16.54
N ARG A 104 0.81 -27.27 17.84
CA ARG A 104 0.08 -26.34 18.70
C ARG A 104 0.60 -24.93 18.52
N VAL A 105 -0.26 -23.95 18.70
CA VAL A 105 0.06 -22.52 18.62
C VAL A 105 1.26 -22.15 19.50
N GLY A 106 1.25 -22.59 20.76
CA GLY A 106 2.37 -22.33 21.69
C GLY A 106 3.68 -22.98 21.24
N ASP A 107 3.61 -24.22 20.69
CA ASP A 107 4.80 -24.92 20.23
C ASP A 107 5.43 -24.23 19.00
N GLU A 108 4.58 -23.71 18.07
CA GLU A 108 5.04 -22.94 16.91
C GLU A 108 5.81 -21.68 17.36
N LEU A 109 5.26 -20.89 18.26
CA LEU A 109 5.93 -19.70 18.78
C LEU A 109 7.24 -20.04 19.50
N MET A 110 7.24 -21.09 20.32
CA MET A 110 8.46 -21.52 20.99
C MET A 110 9.52 -22.06 20.01
N ASN A 111 9.12 -22.76 18.96
CA ASN A 111 10.02 -23.23 17.91
C ASN A 111 10.61 -22.04 17.13
N GLN A 112 9.79 -21.05 16.82
CA GLN A 112 10.24 -19.82 16.16
C GLN A 112 11.25 -19.06 17.05
N GLY A 113 11.00 -18.95 18.35
CA GLY A 113 11.94 -18.39 19.30
C GLY A 113 13.28 -19.14 19.31
N ARG A 114 13.25 -20.48 19.31
CA ARG A 114 14.46 -21.33 19.23
C ARG A 114 15.21 -21.13 17.90
N PHE A 115 14.50 -21.02 16.80
CA PHE A 115 15.10 -20.77 15.48
C PHE A 115 15.94 -19.49 15.47
N TYR A 116 15.49 -18.45 16.17
CA TYR A 116 16.21 -17.18 16.33
C TYR A 116 17.14 -17.17 17.56
N SER A 117 17.36 -18.30 18.22
CA SER A 117 18.20 -18.40 19.43
C SER A 117 17.75 -17.49 20.59
N VAL A 118 16.46 -17.20 20.68
CA VAL A 118 15.87 -16.44 21.79
C VAL A 118 15.87 -17.31 23.05
N PRO A 119 16.37 -16.85 24.22
CA PRO A 119 16.33 -17.59 25.47
C PRO A 119 14.90 -18.06 25.80
N ALA A 120 14.74 -19.26 26.34
CA ALA A 120 13.42 -19.90 26.47
C ALA A 120 12.43 -19.15 27.39
N ASP A 121 12.94 -18.49 28.43
CA ASP A 121 12.16 -17.63 29.32
C ASP A 121 11.66 -16.37 28.60
N VAL A 122 12.55 -15.71 27.85
CA VAL A 122 12.21 -14.55 27.01
C VAL A 122 11.22 -14.93 25.92
N ALA A 123 11.44 -16.07 25.23
CA ALA A 123 10.53 -16.57 24.19
C ALA A 123 9.13 -16.85 24.74
N ARG A 124 9.04 -17.47 25.93
CA ARG A 124 7.75 -17.77 26.57
C ARG A 124 6.99 -16.50 26.92
N LYS A 125 7.68 -15.52 27.53
CA LYS A 125 7.05 -14.22 27.85
C LYS A 125 6.57 -13.53 26.58
N ARG A 126 7.44 -13.42 25.58
CA ARG A 126 7.11 -12.77 24.31
C ARG A 126 5.96 -13.46 23.56
N ALA A 127 5.92 -14.80 23.59
CA ALA A 127 4.82 -15.55 23.00
C ALA A 127 3.48 -15.21 23.69
N ALA A 128 3.46 -15.10 25.02
CA ALA A 128 2.26 -14.70 25.76
C ALA A 128 1.84 -13.27 25.42
N ASP A 129 2.78 -12.31 25.43
CA ASP A 129 2.53 -10.91 25.10
C ASP A 129 1.98 -10.76 23.64
N LEU A 130 2.55 -11.49 22.68
CA LEU A 130 2.09 -11.48 21.30
C LEU A 130 0.70 -12.12 21.11
N LEU A 131 0.43 -13.24 21.81
CA LEU A 131 -0.88 -13.87 21.76
C LEU A 131 -1.96 -12.95 22.35
N GLU A 132 -1.66 -12.22 23.42
CA GLU A 132 -2.56 -11.22 23.99
C GLU A 132 -2.78 -10.05 23.01
N ALA A 133 -1.69 -9.46 22.50
CA ALA A 133 -1.75 -8.33 21.56
C ALA A 133 -2.50 -8.63 20.25
N LEU A 134 -2.52 -9.90 19.83
CA LEU A 134 -3.17 -10.37 18.60
C LEU A 134 -4.51 -11.09 18.86
N GLU A 135 -5.09 -10.97 20.05
CA GLU A 135 -6.36 -11.61 20.45
C GLU A 135 -6.38 -13.13 20.21
N LEU A 136 -5.29 -13.79 20.56
CA LEU A 136 -5.12 -15.24 20.49
C LEU A 136 -4.92 -15.87 21.88
N SER A 137 -5.16 -15.13 22.97
CA SER A 137 -5.02 -15.63 24.34
C SER A 137 -5.88 -16.88 24.56
N GLY A 138 -5.33 -17.85 25.27
CA GLY A 138 -6.00 -19.13 25.55
C GLY A 138 -5.97 -20.13 24.39
N MET A 139 -5.31 -19.79 23.26
CA MET A 139 -5.18 -20.68 22.11
C MET A 139 -3.89 -21.51 22.11
N GLU A 140 -3.00 -21.38 23.09
CA GLU A 140 -1.66 -21.97 23.14
C GLU A 140 -1.66 -23.49 22.92
N LYS A 141 -2.69 -24.16 23.44
CA LYS A 141 -2.84 -25.61 23.35
C LYS A 141 -3.61 -26.10 22.12
N ARG A 142 -4.25 -25.17 21.36
CA ARG A 142 -4.98 -25.50 20.14
C ARG A 142 -4.02 -25.83 18.99
N THR A 143 -4.43 -26.73 18.11
CA THR A 143 -3.70 -26.97 16.86
C THR A 143 -3.96 -25.85 15.85
N VAL A 144 -2.95 -25.50 15.05
CA VAL A 144 -3.08 -24.48 14.01
C VAL A 144 -4.22 -24.82 13.03
N LEU A 145 -4.42 -26.12 12.73
CA LEU A 145 -5.51 -26.60 11.87
C LEU A 145 -6.90 -26.19 12.38
N SER A 146 -7.08 -26.13 13.70
CA SER A 146 -8.38 -25.79 14.32
C SER A 146 -8.69 -24.29 14.34
N MET A 147 -7.80 -23.44 13.86
CA MET A 147 -7.94 -21.98 13.82
C MET A 147 -8.67 -21.54 12.55
N SER A 148 -9.41 -20.42 12.64
CA SER A 148 -9.93 -19.73 11.45
C SER A 148 -8.80 -19.14 10.58
N GLY A 149 -9.10 -18.75 9.34
CA GLY A 149 -8.12 -18.11 8.46
C GLY A 149 -7.52 -16.84 9.08
N GLY A 150 -8.35 -15.96 9.63
CA GLY A 150 -7.90 -14.74 10.30
C GLY A 150 -7.06 -15.01 11.56
N GLN A 151 -7.43 -16.04 12.37
CA GLN A 151 -6.63 -16.45 13.52
C GLN A 151 -5.26 -17.00 13.10
N ARG A 152 -5.21 -17.82 12.06
CA ARG A 152 -3.92 -18.30 11.50
C ARG A 152 -3.07 -17.15 11.01
N ARG A 153 -3.65 -16.18 10.33
CA ARG A 153 -2.89 -15.03 9.84
C ARG A 153 -2.34 -14.17 10.97
N ARG A 154 -3.10 -13.98 12.06
CA ARG A 154 -2.61 -13.32 13.28
C ARG A 154 -1.48 -14.12 13.94
N LEU A 155 -1.55 -15.45 13.93
CA LEU A 155 -0.44 -16.30 14.38
C LEU A 155 0.81 -16.13 13.52
N ASP A 156 0.69 -16.02 12.20
CA ASP A 156 1.83 -15.75 11.31
C ASP A 156 2.50 -14.41 11.66
N VAL A 157 1.71 -13.40 12.02
CA VAL A 157 2.24 -12.11 12.52
C VAL A 157 2.98 -12.32 13.84
N ALA A 158 2.41 -13.06 14.80
CA ALA A 158 3.08 -13.38 16.05
C ALA A 158 4.43 -14.09 15.81
N MET A 159 4.46 -15.06 14.91
CA MET A 159 5.68 -15.78 14.56
C MET A 159 6.74 -14.86 13.95
N GLY A 160 6.33 -13.94 13.05
CA GLY A 160 7.22 -12.95 12.43
C GLY A 160 7.80 -11.93 13.42
N LEU A 161 7.20 -11.79 14.62
CA LEU A 161 7.63 -10.86 15.65
C LEU A 161 8.39 -11.52 16.80
N MET A 162 8.57 -12.85 16.79
CA MET A 162 9.24 -13.59 17.87
C MET A 162 10.69 -13.18 18.14
N ASN A 163 11.43 -12.72 17.12
CA ASN A 163 12.80 -12.21 17.25
C ASN A 163 12.87 -10.72 17.59
N HIS A 164 11.73 -10.05 17.82
CA HIS A 164 11.64 -8.61 18.11
C HIS A 164 12.35 -7.75 17.03
N PRO A 165 11.95 -7.86 15.77
CA PRO A 165 12.62 -7.19 14.67
C PRO A 165 12.38 -5.68 14.69
N ARG A 166 13.37 -4.89 14.21
CA ARG A 166 13.20 -3.46 13.93
C ARG A 166 12.58 -3.22 12.55
N LEU A 167 12.59 -4.22 11.68
CA LEU A 167 12.05 -4.16 10.32
C LEU A 167 11.19 -5.39 10.06
N LEU A 168 9.94 -5.18 9.69
CA LEU A 168 8.98 -6.21 9.33
C LEU A 168 8.65 -6.14 7.85
N PHE A 169 8.80 -7.25 7.15
CA PHE A 169 8.36 -7.43 5.78
C PHE A 169 7.05 -8.22 5.75
N LEU A 170 6.07 -7.72 5.00
CA LEU A 170 4.74 -8.30 4.85
C LEU A 170 4.44 -8.54 3.37
N ASP A 171 4.41 -9.80 2.94
CA ASP A 171 4.11 -10.15 1.55
C ASP A 171 2.63 -10.49 1.42
N GLU A 172 1.82 -9.53 0.95
CA GLU A 172 0.36 -9.60 0.80
C GLU A 172 -0.35 -10.13 2.06
N PRO A 173 -0.25 -9.45 3.21
CA PRO A 173 -0.64 -10.00 4.50
C PRO A 173 -2.12 -10.31 4.64
N THR A 174 -2.98 -9.73 3.83
CA THR A 174 -4.45 -9.78 3.94
C THR A 174 -5.12 -10.57 2.83
N THR A 175 -4.34 -11.12 1.89
CA THR A 175 -4.90 -11.91 0.79
C THR A 175 -5.68 -13.11 1.30
N GLY A 176 -6.91 -13.27 0.80
CA GLY A 176 -7.81 -14.36 1.19
C GLY A 176 -8.56 -14.15 2.51
N LEU A 177 -8.42 -12.98 3.16
CA LEU A 177 -9.21 -12.61 4.32
C LEU A 177 -10.48 -11.87 3.90
N ASP A 178 -11.56 -12.10 4.66
CA ASP A 178 -12.76 -11.27 4.56
C ASP A 178 -12.50 -9.83 5.04
N PRO A 179 -13.34 -8.83 4.67
CA PRO A 179 -13.11 -7.43 5.01
C PRO A 179 -12.95 -7.15 6.51
N HIS A 180 -13.70 -7.84 7.36
CA HIS A 180 -13.64 -7.66 8.81
C HIS A 180 -12.31 -8.21 9.38
N ALA A 181 -11.91 -9.42 8.98
CA ALA A 181 -10.65 -10.02 9.40
C ALA A 181 -9.43 -9.18 8.91
N ARG A 182 -9.55 -8.57 7.72
CA ARG A 182 -8.54 -7.67 7.16
C ARG A 182 -8.38 -6.41 8.01
N ALA A 183 -9.48 -5.71 8.31
CA ALA A 183 -9.47 -4.51 9.15
C ALA A 183 -8.89 -4.79 10.53
N ASN A 184 -9.35 -5.87 11.18
CA ASN A 184 -8.83 -6.31 12.48
C ASN A 184 -7.33 -6.63 12.44
N LEU A 185 -6.85 -7.32 11.40
CA LEU A 185 -5.42 -7.61 11.25
C LEU A 185 -4.58 -6.33 11.15
N TRP A 186 -5.04 -5.36 10.36
CA TRP A 186 -4.35 -4.08 10.19
C TRP A 186 -4.32 -3.25 11.48
N GLU A 187 -5.40 -3.26 12.25
CA GLU A 187 -5.44 -2.60 13.57
C GLU A 187 -4.35 -3.15 14.49
N HIS A 188 -4.21 -4.47 14.57
CA HIS A 188 -3.15 -5.11 15.38
C HIS A 188 -1.76 -4.78 14.87
N ILE A 189 -1.51 -4.89 13.56
CA ILE A 189 -0.20 -4.63 12.97
C ILE A 189 0.20 -3.16 13.21
N THR A 190 -0.70 -2.22 12.98
CA THR A 190 -0.43 -0.78 13.15
C THR A 190 -0.13 -0.45 14.62
N ARG A 191 -0.91 -0.99 15.56
CA ARG A 191 -0.65 -0.83 16.99
C ARG A 191 0.73 -1.37 17.38
N LEU A 192 1.06 -2.60 16.98
CA LEU A 192 2.36 -3.21 17.27
C LEU A 192 3.53 -2.43 16.63
N ARG A 193 3.33 -1.87 15.43
CA ARG A 193 4.32 -1.00 14.80
C ARG A 193 4.63 0.22 15.65
N VAL A 194 3.60 0.93 16.10
CA VAL A 194 3.75 2.15 16.91
C VAL A 194 4.42 1.84 18.24
N GLU A 195 3.95 0.81 18.97
CA GLU A 195 4.48 0.41 20.27
C GLU A 195 5.96 0.00 20.19
N ASN A 196 6.38 -0.67 19.13
CA ASN A 196 7.74 -1.17 18.95
C ASN A 196 8.62 -0.28 18.07
N LYS A 197 8.10 0.84 17.57
CA LYS A 197 8.80 1.76 16.63
C LYS A 197 9.39 1.01 15.42
N MET A 198 8.61 0.10 14.84
CA MET A 198 9.08 -0.75 13.74
C MET A 198 9.01 -0.04 12.40
N THR A 199 10.03 -0.26 11.59
CA THR A 199 9.99 -0.02 10.15
C THR A 199 9.19 -1.13 9.49
N MET A 200 8.36 -0.80 8.49
CA MET A 200 7.58 -1.80 7.80
C MET A 200 7.64 -1.61 6.28
N LEU A 201 7.77 -2.72 5.59
CA LEU A 201 7.68 -2.78 4.14
C LEU A 201 6.70 -3.87 3.75
N LEU A 202 5.63 -3.48 3.08
CA LEU A 202 4.58 -4.41 2.68
C LEU A 202 4.39 -4.44 1.16
N THR A 203 3.90 -5.56 0.65
CA THR A 203 3.35 -5.64 -0.69
C THR A 203 1.85 -5.78 -0.62
N THR A 204 1.14 -5.12 -1.50
CA THR A 204 -0.30 -5.28 -1.67
C THR A 204 -0.71 -4.99 -3.12
N HIS A 205 -1.83 -5.54 -3.52
CA HIS A 205 -2.58 -5.16 -4.73
C HIS A 205 -3.91 -4.48 -4.36
N TYR A 206 -4.19 -4.32 -3.06
CA TYR A 206 -5.36 -3.60 -2.57
C TYR A 206 -5.04 -2.12 -2.41
N LEU A 207 -5.68 -1.30 -3.25
CA LEU A 207 -5.50 0.16 -3.28
C LEU A 207 -5.87 0.82 -1.95
N ASP A 208 -7.00 0.38 -1.37
CA ASP A 208 -7.52 0.92 -0.11
C ASP A 208 -6.56 0.69 1.07
N GLU A 209 -5.84 -0.44 1.07
CA GLU A 209 -4.81 -0.70 2.08
C GLU A 209 -3.61 0.23 1.94
N ALA A 210 -3.09 0.36 0.71
CA ALA A 210 -1.97 1.24 0.45
C ALA A 210 -2.33 2.71 0.78
N ASP A 211 -3.53 3.16 0.39
CA ASP A 211 -3.99 4.54 0.63
C ASP A 211 -4.17 4.87 2.11
N SER A 212 -4.71 3.93 2.89
CA SER A 212 -5.05 4.16 4.30
C SER A 212 -3.89 3.91 5.27
N MET A 213 -2.95 3.01 4.92
CA MET A 213 -1.93 2.55 5.87
C MET A 213 -0.53 3.08 5.57
N ALA A 214 -0.16 3.25 4.28
CA ALA A 214 1.19 3.59 3.92
C ALA A 214 1.50 5.07 4.08
N GLU A 215 2.67 5.37 4.63
CA GLU A 215 3.23 6.73 4.65
C GLU A 215 3.82 7.08 3.28
N ARG A 216 4.31 6.07 2.57
CA ARG A 216 4.85 6.17 1.22
C ARG A 216 4.49 4.93 0.39
N ILE A 217 4.19 5.15 -0.87
CA ILE A 217 3.84 4.11 -1.83
C ILE A 217 4.88 4.09 -2.94
N VAL A 218 5.41 2.90 -3.20
CA VAL A 218 6.24 2.60 -4.36
C VAL A 218 5.36 1.83 -5.35
N LEU A 219 4.97 2.49 -6.44
CA LEU A 219 4.19 1.87 -7.51
C LEU A 219 5.14 1.07 -8.40
N ILE A 220 4.86 -0.22 -8.55
CA ILE A 220 5.67 -1.13 -9.38
C ILE A 220 4.82 -1.72 -10.49
N ASP A 221 5.31 -1.60 -11.71
CA ASP A 221 4.70 -2.23 -12.88
C ASP A 221 5.76 -2.86 -13.77
N HIS A 222 5.51 -4.08 -14.27
CA HIS A 222 6.43 -4.84 -15.14
C HIS A 222 7.90 -4.88 -14.66
N GLY A 223 8.09 -4.95 -13.34
CA GLY A 223 9.41 -5.03 -12.69
C GLY A 223 10.12 -3.70 -12.51
N THR A 224 9.46 -2.57 -12.82
CA THR A 224 10.03 -1.22 -12.75
C THR A 224 9.23 -0.37 -11.75
N VAL A 225 9.92 0.48 -10.99
CA VAL A 225 9.26 1.51 -10.17
C VAL A 225 8.79 2.62 -11.10
N ILE A 226 7.50 2.89 -11.13
CA ILE A 226 6.86 3.92 -11.97
C ILE A 226 6.54 5.20 -11.21
N ALA A 227 6.36 5.11 -9.89
CA ALA A 227 6.23 6.28 -9.01
C ALA A 227 6.62 5.89 -7.56
N ASP A 228 7.09 6.87 -6.79
CA ASP A 228 7.51 6.72 -5.40
C ASP A 228 7.25 8.02 -4.64
N ALA A 229 6.14 8.07 -3.89
CA ALA A 229 5.72 9.25 -3.12
C ALA A 229 4.67 8.91 -2.05
N THR A 230 4.25 9.90 -1.26
CA THR A 230 3.12 9.73 -0.35
C THR A 230 1.81 9.53 -1.12
N PRO A 231 0.78 8.85 -0.55
CA PRO A 231 -0.52 8.69 -1.21
C PRO A 231 -1.11 10.01 -1.71
N THR A 232 -1.03 11.06 -0.89
CA THR A 232 -1.54 12.39 -1.23
C THR A 232 -0.78 13.01 -2.41
N GLN A 233 0.56 12.90 -2.43
CA GLN A 233 1.38 13.40 -3.54
C GLN A 233 1.07 12.67 -4.84
N LEU A 234 0.95 11.33 -4.80
CA LEU A 234 0.61 10.53 -5.98
C LEU A 234 -0.75 10.96 -6.58
N LYS A 235 -1.76 11.09 -5.73
CA LYS A 235 -3.09 11.53 -6.19
C LYS A 235 -3.05 12.94 -6.79
N ARG A 236 -2.34 13.86 -6.16
CA ARG A 236 -2.23 15.25 -6.62
C ARG A 236 -1.43 15.41 -7.92
N GLU A 237 -0.41 14.58 -8.13
CA GLU A 237 0.48 14.69 -9.30
C GLU A 237 -0.07 13.94 -10.53
N PHE A 238 -0.73 12.81 -10.30
CA PHE A 238 -1.11 11.88 -11.37
C PHE A 238 -2.60 11.67 -11.55
N ALA A 239 -3.47 12.32 -10.76
CA ALA A 239 -4.92 12.18 -10.89
C ALA A 239 -5.64 13.48 -10.54
N ASP A 240 -6.80 13.68 -11.15
CA ASP A 240 -7.66 14.82 -10.87
C ASP A 240 -8.88 14.39 -10.04
N ASP A 241 -9.33 15.26 -9.13
CA ASP A 241 -10.67 15.19 -8.57
C ASP A 241 -11.68 15.53 -9.66
N VAL A 242 -12.82 14.89 -9.64
CA VAL A 242 -13.90 15.12 -10.60
C VAL A 242 -15.09 15.75 -9.90
N VAL A 243 -15.41 17.00 -10.26
CA VAL A 243 -16.60 17.70 -9.79
C VAL A 243 -17.67 17.62 -10.85
N THR A 244 -18.82 17.04 -10.52
CA THR A 244 -19.98 16.93 -11.41
C THR A 244 -21.09 17.83 -10.90
N LEU A 245 -21.48 18.82 -11.72
CA LEU A 245 -22.55 19.78 -11.42
C LEU A 245 -23.75 19.49 -12.30
N GLY A 246 -24.89 19.19 -11.70
CA GLY A 246 -26.19 19.13 -12.41
C GLY A 246 -26.78 20.52 -12.55
N LEU A 247 -26.91 21.01 -13.77
CA LEU A 247 -27.41 22.36 -14.08
C LEU A 247 -28.88 22.30 -14.45
N ALA A 248 -29.68 23.22 -13.89
CA ALA A 248 -31.07 23.38 -14.28
C ALA A 248 -31.15 24.22 -15.55
N THR A 249 -31.81 23.70 -16.57
CA THR A 249 -31.98 24.40 -17.85
C THR A 249 -33.05 25.49 -17.79
N GLY A 250 -34.07 25.38 -16.92
CA GLY A 250 -35.11 26.40 -16.77
C GLY A 250 -35.77 26.79 -18.09
N VAL A 251 -35.71 28.09 -18.42
CA VAL A 251 -36.18 28.64 -19.69
C VAL A 251 -35.08 28.68 -20.76
N ASP A 252 -33.80 28.59 -20.36
CA ASP A 252 -32.65 28.59 -21.27
C ASP A 252 -32.43 27.21 -21.90
N THR A 253 -31.89 27.18 -23.10
CA THR A 253 -31.46 25.93 -23.74
C THR A 253 -30.17 25.41 -23.08
N ALA A 254 -29.93 24.12 -23.16
CA ALA A 254 -28.69 23.47 -22.64
C ALA A 254 -27.42 24.20 -23.14
N ALA A 255 -27.36 24.59 -24.40
CA ALA A 255 -26.23 25.30 -25.00
C ALA A 255 -25.97 26.67 -24.34
N VAL A 256 -27.00 27.44 -24.04
CA VAL A 256 -26.88 28.75 -23.38
C VAL A 256 -26.43 28.59 -21.94
N VAL A 257 -26.97 27.61 -21.23
CA VAL A 257 -26.56 27.31 -19.85
C VAL A 257 -25.08 26.91 -19.78
N LEU A 258 -24.63 26.06 -20.71
CA LEU A 258 -23.24 25.64 -20.80
C LEU A 258 -22.28 26.77 -21.15
N GLU A 259 -22.66 27.63 -22.10
CA GLU A 259 -21.87 28.81 -22.46
C GLU A 259 -21.70 29.77 -21.28
N LYS A 260 -22.76 30.07 -20.55
CA LYS A 260 -22.73 30.87 -19.32
C LYS A 260 -21.84 30.22 -18.26
N ALA A 261 -22.03 28.93 -18.05
CA ALA A 261 -21.24 28.19 -17.05
C ALA A 261 -19.75 28.23 -17.36
N ARG A 262 -19.36 27.94 -18.60
CA ARG A 262 -17.93 27.95 -19.03
C ARG A 262 -17.30 29.35 -18.90
N SER A 263 -18.05 30.42 -19.07
CA SER A 263 -17.54 31.80 -18.99
C SER A 263 -17.05 32.21 -17.59
N VAL A 264 -17.45 31.49 -16.55
CA VAL A 264 -17.16 31.84 -15.13
C VAL A 264 -16.32 30.79 -14.41
N LEU A 265 -15.89 29.75 -15.11
CA LEU A 265 -15.05 28.71 -14.51
C LEU A 265 -13.67 29.28 -14.15
N PRO A 266 -13.11 28.90 -12.99
CA PRO A 266 -11.75 29.26 -12.63
C PRO A 266 -10.70 28.64 -13.57
N GLY A 267 -9.53 29.30 -13.67
CA GLY A 267 -8.47 28.86 -14.56
C GLY A 267 -7.67 27.62 -14.09
N ASP A 268 -7.94 27.12 -12.91
CA ASP A 268 -7.33 25.93 -12.32
C ASP A 268 -8.09 24.61 -12.62
N VAL A 269 -9.12 24.68 -13.44
CA VAL A 269 -9.82 23.51 -13.98
C VAL A 269 -9.02 22.97 -15.16
N SER A 270 -8.52 21.73 -15.04
CA SER A 270 -7.68 21.08 -16.05
C SER A 270 -8.49 20.60 -17.26
N ARG A 271 -9.76 20.21 -17.04
CA ARG A 271 -10.64 19.67 -18.07
C ARG A 271 -12.10 20.03 -17.78
N VAL A 272 -12.84 20.38 -18.84
CA VAL A 272 -14.26 20.67 -18.77
C VAL A 272 -14.99 19.82 -19.80
N GLU A 273 -15.91 19.00 -19.35
CA GLU A 273 -16.82 18.22 -20.22
C GLU A 273 -18.25 18.54 -19.89
N ASP A 274 -19.08 18.54 -20.88
CA ASP A 274 -20.52 18.71 -20.77
C ASP A 274 -21.25 17.46 -21.28
N GLN A 275 -22.25 17.04 -20.54
CA GLN A 275 -23.14 15.96 -20.92
C GLN A 275 -24.57 16.46 -20.88
N VAL A 276 -25.30 16.17 -21.94
CA VAL A 276 -26.73 16.41 -22.00
C VAL A 276 -27.42 15.07 -22.00
N ASP A 277 -28.15 14.77 -20.95
CA ASP A 277 -28.85 13.51 -20.81
C ASP A 277 -30.10 13.46 -21.72
N ALA A 278 -30.62 12.24 -21.92
CA ALA A 278 -31.79 12.02 -22.79
C ALA A 278 -33.08 12.73 -22.29
N ASP A 279 -33.15 13.10 -21.02
CA ASP A 279 -34.23 13.87 -20.40
C ASP A 279 -34.01 15.40 -20.51
N GLY A 280 -32.93 15.83 -21.15
CA GLY A 280 -32.57 17.25 -21.32
C GLY A 280 -31.85 17.85 -20.12
N SER A 281 -31.53 17.07 -19.07
CA SER A 281 -30.69 17.54 -17.97
C SER A 281 -29.25 17.77 -18.44
N VAL A 282 -28.63 18.82 -17.90
CA VAL A 282 -27.27 19.21 -18.27
C VAL A 282 -26.34 18.93 -17.10
N ARG A 283 -25.26 18.20 -17.35
CA ARG A 283 -24.18 18.00 -16.40
C ARG A 283 -22.89 18.64 -16.90
N LEU A 284 -22.25 19.37 -16.01
CA LEU A 284 -20.91 19.91 -16.20
C LEU A 284 -19.93 19.13 -15.38
N VAL A 285 -18.96 18.51 -16.02
CA VAL A 285 -17.91 17.70 -15.37
C VAL A 285 -16.61 18.48 -15.43
N LEU A 286 -16.04 18.75 -14.26
CA LEU A 286 -14.82 19.53 -14.09
C LEU A 286 -13.74 18.63 -13.45
N ALA A 287 -12.57 18.58 -14.05
CA ALA A 287 -11.40 17.94 -13.46
C ALA A 287 -10.47 18.99 -12.85
N THR A 288 -10.01 18.75 -11.63
CA THR A 288 -9.17 19.67 -10.87
C THR A 288 -8.38 18.95 -9.78
N ASN A 289 -7.27 19.52 -9.33
CA ASN A 289 -6.50 18.97 -8.22
C ASN A 289 -7.07 19.35 -6.82
N HIS A 290 -8.16 20.11 -6.77
CA HIS A 290 -8.75 20.67 -5.54
C HIS A 290 -10.27 20.65 -5.58
N GLY A 291 -10.88 19.50 -5.89
CA GLY A 291 -12.31 19.35 -6.09
C GLY A 291 -13.20 19.93 -4.99
N PRO A 292 -13.01 19.56 -3.72
CA PRO A 292 -13.81 20.10 -2.63
C PRO A 292 -13.72 21.62 -2.48
N ASP A 293 -12.55 22.20 -2.69
CA ASP A 293 -12.32 23.66 -2.57
C ASP A 293 -12.85 24.42 -3.76
N LEU A 294 -12.98 23.76 -4.94
CA LEU A 294 -13.50 24.35 -6.16
C LEU A 294 -15.02 24.58 -6.09
N VAL A 295 -15.77 23.71 -5.42
CA VAL A 295 -17.25 23.75 -5.44
C VAL A 295 -17.84 25.07 -4.96
N PRO A 296 -17.47 25.63 -3.78
CA PRO A 296 -18.09 26.87 -3.29
C PRO A 296 -17.87 28.10 -4.19
N PRO A 297 -16.68 28.36 -4.74
CA PRO A 297 -16.49 29.50 -5.67
C PRO A 297 -17.21 29.29 -6.99
N VAL A 298 -17.24 28.08 -7.54
CA VAL A 298 -17.94 27.77 -8.79
C VAL A 298 -19.43 27.94 -8.63
N LEU A 299 -20.05 27.46 -7.54
CA LEU A 299 -21.49 27.65 -7.30
C LEU A 299 -21.85 29.12 -7.23
N ARG A 300 -21.08 29.96 -6.55
CA ARG A 300 -21.32 31.41 -6.50
C ARG A 300 -21.17 32.09 -7.86
N ALA A 301 -20.17 31.66 -8.63
CA ALA A 301 -19.95 32.21 -9.97
C ALA A 301 -21.06 31.83 -10.93
N LEU A 302 -21.59 30.61 -10.89
CA LEU A 302 -22.73 30.15 -11.68
C LEU A 302 -24.03 30.90 -11.33
N GLU A 303 -24.28 31.07 -10.03
CA GLU A 303 -25.42 31.82 -9.53
C GLU A 303 -25.41 33.29 -10.03
N ALA A 304 -24.22 33.92 -10.01
CA ALA A 304 -24.06 35.31 -10.49
C ALA A 304 -24.41 35.50 -11.98
N VAL A 305 -24.26 34.45 -12.81
CA VAL A 305 -24.67 34.48 -14.23
C VAL A 305 -26.06 33.88 -14.48
N GLY A 306 -26.81 33.60 -13.40
CA GLY A 306 -28.18 33.10 -13.47
C GLY A 306 -28.31 31.62 -13.81
N VAL A 307 -27.25 30.85 -13.61
CA VAL A 307 -27.27 29.39 -13.77
C VAL A 307 -27.54 28.74 -12.41
N THR A 308 -28.63 28.00 -12.31
CA THR A 308 -29.02 27.28 -11.10
C THR A 308 -28.37 25.88 -11.09
N VAL A 309 -27.66 25.55 -10.01
CA VAL A 309 -27.11 24.22 -9.80
C VAL A 309 -28.07 23.41 -8.93
N GLY A 310 -28.57 22.30 -9.44
CA GLY A 310 -29.48 21.39 -8.75
C GLY A 310 -28.77 20.33 -7.93
N SER A 311 -27.55 19.93 -8.36
CA SER A 311 -26.73 18.96 -7.65
C SER A 311 -25.25 19.25 -7.86
N ALA A 312 -24.43 18.92 -6.85
CA ALA A 312 -22.97 18.94 -6.94
C ALA A 312 -22.43 17.66 -6.28
N ASP A 313 -21.64 16.92 -7.01
CA ASP A 313 -20.96 15.72 -6.55
C ASP A 313 -19.46 15.89 -6.73
N VAL A 314 -18.67 15.39 -5.76
CA VAL A 314 -17.21 15.44 -5.82
C VAL A 314 -16.66 14.05 -5.65
N LYS A 315 -16.11 13.48 -6.71
CA LYS A 315 -15.32 12.27 -6.67
C LYS A 315 -13.85 12.64 -6.50
N GLN A 316 -13.29 12.40 -5.33
CA GLN A 316 -11.87 12.60 -5.11
C GLN A 316 -11.03 11.57 -5.87
N ALA A 317 -9.82 12.00 -6.29
CA ALA A 317 -8.84 11.14 -6.94
C ALA A 317 -8.49 9.92 -6.10
N SER A 318 -8.44 8.77 -6.72
CA SER A 318 -8.05 7.50 -6.10
C SER A 318 -6.70 7.02 -6.61
N LEU A 319 -6.07 6.07 -5.90
CA LEU A 319 -4.86 5.42 -6.39
C LEU A 319 -5.10 4.57 -7.66
N ASP A 320 -6.35 4.15 -7.92
CA ASP A 320 -6.70 3.47 -9.17
C ASP A 320 -6.63 4.43 -10.35
N ASP A 321 -7.14 5.67 -10.15
CA ASP A 321 -7.02 6.73 -11.16
C ASP A 321 -5.54 7.08 -11.42
N VAL A 322 -4.70 7.12 -10.37
CA VAL A 322 -3.23 7.29 -10.49
C VAL A 322 -2.62 6.18 -11.34
N PHE A 323 -2.92 4.93 -11.02
CA PHE A 323 -2.37 3.79 -11.74
C PHE A 323 -2.84 3.76 -13.20
N LEU A 324 -4.12 4.04 -13.44
CA LEU A 324 -4.72 4.14 -14.78
C LEU A 324 -4.00 5.21 -15.62
N ASN A 325 -3.76 6.39 -15.07
CA ASN A 325 -3.10 7.48 -15.78
C ASN A 325 -1.62 7.20 -16.09
N LEU A 326 -0.92 6.47 -15.20
CA LEU A 326 0.48 6.10 -15.41
C LEU A 326 0.67 4.93 -16.38
N THR A 327 -0.29 3.98 -16.44
CA THR A 327 -0.11 2.71 -17.16
C THR A 327 -1.09 2.49 -18.31
N GLY A 328 -2.17 3.28 -18.38
CA GLY A 328 -3.27 3.12 -19.34
C GLY A 328 -4.26 2.00 -19.01
N ARG A 329 -4.18 1.39 -17.80
CA ARG A 329 -5.04 0.27 -17.37
C ARG A 329 -5.36 0.37 -15.88
N SER A 330 -6.51 -0.18 -15.45
CA SER A 330 -6.92 -0.19 -14.05
C SER A 330 -6.34 -1.41 -13.30
N LEU A 331 -5.93 -1.19 -12.04
CA LEU A 331 -5.52 -2.29 -11.15
C LEU A 331 -6.67 -3.23 -10.79
N ARG A 332 -7.91 -2.73 -10.79
CA ARG A 332 -9.12 -3.52 -10.45
C ARG A 332 -9.46 -4.54 -11.53
N GLU A 333 -9.21 -4.22 -12.80
CA GLU A 333 -9.48 -5.12 -13.93
C GLU A 333 -8.51 -6.29 -13.99
N GLU A 334 -7.28 -6.15 -13.48
CA GLU A 334 -6.29 -7.23 -13.45
C GLU A 334 -6.41 -8.16 -12.23
N ALA A 335 -7.18 -7.76 -11.22
CA ALA A 335 -7.42 -8.55 -10.01
C ALA A 335 -8.64 -9.48 -10.12
N ALA A 336 -9.46 -9.36 -11.16
CA ALA A 336 -10.64 -10.16 -11.47
C ALA A 336 -10.31 -11.33 -12.40
#